data_404510561dbac8637ffbbdeddc5ff21e
#
_entry.id   404510561dbac8637ffbbdeddc5ff21e
#
_cell.length_a   1.000
_cell.length_b   1.000
_cell.length_c   1.000
_cell.angle_alpha   90.00
_cell.angle_beta   90.00
_cell.angle_gamma   90.00
#
_symmetry.space_group_name_H-M   'P 1'
#
loop_
_entity.id
_entity.type
_entity.pdbx_description
1 polymer ?
#
loop_
_entity_poly.entity_id
_entity_poly.type
_entity_poly.pdbx_seq_one_letter_code
_entity_poly.pdbx_strand_id
1 'polypeptide(L)'
;MLALVVALLALALAVVALRRTTVRTGTGVEALPEDVHGLRQEVAALRREGTDALRHLAVVRYDAFGDMGGHLSWSVALLDDGGHGVVLTSIHGRSDARTYAKTITGWTCEQQLSPEELEAIEHARP
;
A
#
# COMPACT_ATOMS: atom_id res chain seq x y z
N MET A 1 -13.02 -49.21 37.73
CA MET A 1 -12.91 -49.27 36.26
C MET A 1 -13.56 -48.03 35.61
N LEU A 2 -14.85 -47.79 35.83
CA LEU A 2 -15.58 -46.63 35.22
C LEU A 2 -14.95 -45.27 35.55
N ALA A 3 -14.58 -45.04 36.81
CA ALA A 3 -13.95 -43.81 37.26
C ALA A 3 -12.59 -43.51 36.57
N LEU A 4 -11.82 -44.55 36.29
CA LEU A 4 -10.53 -44.44 35.63
C LEU A 4 -10.68 -44.07 34.14
N VAL A 5 -11.70 -44.60 33.47
CA VAL A 5 -12.04 -44.28 32.07
C VAL A 5 -12.52 -42.83 31.96
N VAL A 6 -13.35 -42.36 32.88
CA VAL A 6 -13.84 -40.98 32.92
C VAL A 6 -12.67 -39.97 33.17
N ALA A 7 -11.74 -40.31 34.06
CA ALA A 7 -10.59 -39.51 34.35
C ALA A 7 -9.64 -39.37 33.12
N LEU A 8 -9.42 -40.45 32.38
CA LEU A 8 -8.61 -40.43 31.16
C LEU A 8 -9.28 -39.62 30.05
N LEU A 9 -10.60 -39.70 29.89
CA LEU A 9 -11.37 -38.91 28.93
C LEU A 9 -11.32 -37.43 29.28
N ALA A 10 -11.44 -37.04 30.54
CA ALA A 10 -11.34 -35.68 31.00
C ALA A 10 -9.92 -35.09 30.77
N LEU A 11 -8.88 -35.90 31.03
CA LEU A 11 -7.50 -35.50 30.77
C LEU A 11 -7.24 -35.31 29.28
N ALA A 12 -7.74 -36.20 28.43
CA ALA A 12 -7.62 -36.07 26.97
C ALA A 12 -8.31 -34.80 26.44
N LEU A 13 -9.54 -34.51 26.92
CA LEU A 13 -10.26 -33.28 26.59
C LEU A 13 -9.54 -32.02 27.08
N ALA A 14 -8.97 -32.06 28.27
CA ALA A 14 -8.18 -30.92 28.79
C ALA A 14 -6.93 -30.67 27.95
N VAL A 15 -6.20 -31.70 27.53
CA VAL A 15 -5.03 -31.60 26.65
C VAL A 15 -5.42 -31.05 25.27
N VAL A 16 -6.55 -31.49 24.69
CA VAL A 16 -7.06 -30.98 23.42
C VAL A 16 -7.50 -29.52 23.55
N ALA A 17 -8.15 -29.15 24.64
CA ALA A 17 -8.53 -27.76 24.93
C ALA A 17 -7.30 -26.87 25.08
N LEU A 18 -6.28 -27.33 25.80
CA LEU A 18 -5.01 -26.58 25.98
C LEU A 18 -4.29 -26.37 24.65
N ARG A 19 -4.24 -27.38 23.78
CA ARG A 19 -3.65 -27.27 22.44
C ARG A 19 -4.43 -26.31 21.52
N ARG A 20 -5.76 -26.21 21.68
CA ARG A 20 -6.59 -25.28 20.91
C ARG A 20 -6.47 -23.84 21.39
N THR A 21 -6.19 -23.59 22.67
CA THR A 21 -6.01 -22.23 23.21
C THR A 21 -4.64 -21.66 22.89
N THR A 22 -3.58 -22.48 22.73
CA THR A 22 -2.24 -22.02 22.33
C THR A 22 -2.14 -21.60 20.84
N VAL A 23 -3.15 -21.90 20.01
CA VAL A 23 -3.17 -21.55 18.58
C VAL A 23 -3.90 -20.21 18.30
N ARG A 24 -4.50 -19.55 19.30
CA ARG A 24 -5.47 -18.45 19.05
C ARG A 24 -5.16 -17.09 19.68
N THR A 25 -3.93 -16.82 20.10
CA THR A 25 -3.59 -15.48 20.60
C THR A 25 -2.30 -14.96 19.97
N GLY A 26 -2.37 -14.60 18.70
CA GLY A 26 -1.26 -13.96 18.00
C GLY A 26 -1.77 -12.87 17.08
N THR A 27 -2.26 -11.76 17.64
CA THR A 27 -2.35 -10.48 16.92
C THR A 27 -1.19 -9.63 17.41
N GLY A 28 -0.11 -9.63 16.67
CA GLY A 28 1.08 -8.85 17.00
C GLY A 28 2.38 -9.56 16.64
N VAL A 29 3.48 -9.07 17.15
CA VAL A 29 4.85 -9.58 16.92
C VAL A 29 5.01 -11.04 17.36
N GLU A 30 4.18 -11.53 18.28
CA GLU A 30 4.18 -12.92 18.78
C GLU A 30 3.68 -13.95 17.73
N ALA A 31 3.04 -13.50 16.64
CA ALA A 31 2.61 -14.35 15.54
C ALA A 31 3.71 -14.57 14.46
N LEU A 32 4.88 -14.01 14.66
CA LEU A 32 5.99 -14.19 13.72
C LEU A 32 6.55 -15.61 13.81
N PRO A 33 6.93 -16.22 12.66
CA PRO A 33 7.56 -17.53 12.63
C PRO A 33 8.86 -17.54 13.45
N GLU A 34 9.05 -18.54 14.30
CA GLU A 34 10.25 -18.67 15.15
C GLU A 34 11.49 -19.11 14.36
N ASP A 35 11.31 -19.68 13.17
CA ASP A 35 12.41 -20.12 12.32
C ASP A 35 12.77 -19.10 11.22
N VAL A 36 14.01 -19.14 10.78
CA VAL A 36 14.54 -18.25 9.73
C VAL A 36 13.84 -18.48 8.39
N HIS A 37 13.40 -19.70 8.11
CA HIS A 37 12.73 -20.02 6.85
C HIS A 37 11.33 -19.40 6.79
N GLY A 38 10.54 -19.57 7.82
CA GLY A 38 9.22 -18.95 7.96
C GLY A 38 9.31 -17.41 7.95
N LEU A 39 10.32 -16.85 8.63
CA LEU A 39 10.55 -15.40 8.61
C LEU A 39 10.88 -14.88 7.20
N ARG A 40 11.68 -15.62 6.42
CA ARG A 40 11.97 -15.26 5.02
C ARG A 40 10.73 -15.32 4.14
N GLN A 41 9.86 -16.30 4.35
CA GLN A 41 8.59 -16.40 3.62
C GLN A 41 7.67 -15.23 3.95
N GLU A 42 7.58 -14.85 5.23
CA GLU A 42 6.78 -13.72 5.67
C GLU A 42 7.29 -12.40 5.08
N VAL A 43 8.61 -12.17 5.12
CA VAL A 43 9.22 -10.98 4.50
C VAL A 43 8.97 -10.95 2.99
N ALA A 44 9.00 -12.11 2.31
CA ALA A 44 8.72 -12.18 0.88
C ALA A 44 7.25 -11.88 0.56
N ALA A 45 6.32 -12.31 1.42
CA ALA A 45 4.90 -11.99 1.29
C ALA A 45 4.64 -10.50 1.49
N LEU A 46 5.18 -9.91 2.58
CA LEU A 46 5.06 -8.48 2.87
C LEU A 46 5.67 -7.59 1.77
N ARG A 47 6.78 -8.03 1.17
CA ARG A 47 7.36 -7.31 0.02
C ARG A 47 6.45 -7.32 -1.20
N ARG A 48 5.79 -8.45 -1.49
CA ARG A 48 4.84 -8.53 -2.61
C ARG A 48 3.63 -7.61 -2.37
N GLU A 49 3.06 -7.64 -1.16
CA GLU A 49 1.97 -6.74 -0.77
C GLU A 49 2.39 -5.27 -0.87
N GLY A 50 3.64 -4.96 -0.47
CA GLY A 50 4.18 -3.61 -0.56
C GLY A 50 4.43 -3.11 -1.97
N THR A 51 4.62 -4.02 -2.94
CA THR A 51 4.91 -3.66 -4.34
C THR A 51 3.72 -2.94 -5.01
N ASP A 52 2.50 -3.35 -4.68
CA ASP A 52 1.27 -2.80 -5.24
C ASP A 52 0.74 -1.60 -4.42
N ALA A 53 1.43 -1.22 -3.36
CA ALA A 53 1.05 -0.06 -2.56
C ALA A 53 1.44 1.25 -3.27
N LEU A 54 0.52 2.22 -3.30
CA LEU A 54 0.80 3.58 -3.79
C LEU A 54 1.71 4.31 -2.80
N ARG A 55 3.01 4.29 -3.03
CA ARG A 55 4.02 4.86 -2.13
C ARG A 55 4.98 5.84 -2.76
N HIS A 56 4.94 5.94 -4.08
CA HIS A 56 5.70 6.92 -4.84
C HIS A 56 4.81 8.13 -5.09
N LEU A 57 5.11 9.22 -4.41
CA LEU A 57 4.32 10.45 -4.47
C LEU A 57 5.22 11.63 -4.77
N ALA A 58 4.80 12.46 -5.71
CA ALA A 58 5.41 13.76 -5.97
C ALA A 58 4.34 14.79 -6.32
N VAL A 59 4.61 16.03 -5.97
CA VAL A 59 3.74 17.18 -6.26
C VAL A 59 4.57 18.25 -6.95
N VAL A 60 4.11 18.70 -8.11
CA VAL A 60 4.65 19.86 -8.83
C VAL A 60 3.63 20.98 -8.77
N ARG A 61 4.04 22.15 -8.33
CA ARG A 61 3.20 23.35 -8.29
C ARG A 61 3.71 24.38 -9.26
N TYR A 62 2.81 25.02 -9.99
CA TYR A 62 3.16 25.92 -11.05
C TYR A 62 2.07 26.97 -11.31
N ASP A 63 2.41 27.96 -12.10
CA ASP A 63 1.49 28.96 -12.64
C ASP A 63 1.13 28.57 -14.07
N ALA A 64 -0.07 28.03 -14.29
CA ALA A 64 -0.52 27.62 -15.62
C ALA A 64 -0.71 28.81 -16.57
N PHE A 65 -0.99 29.98 -16.00
CA PHE A 65 -1.16 31.23 -16.72
C PHE A 65 -0.19 32.26 -16.11
N GLY A 66 0.71 32.83 -16.93
CA GLY A 66 1.82 33.63 -16.46
C GLY A 66 1.46 34.97 -15.76
N ASP A 67 0.16 35.33 -15.71
CA ASP A 67 -0.37 36.54 -15.06
C ASP A 67 -0.97 36.28 -13.69
N MET A 68 -0.97 35.00 -13.23
CA MET A 68 -1.54 34.57 -11.96
C MET A 68 -0.45 33.99 -11.06
N GLY A 69 0.16 34.84 -10.24
CA GLY A 69 1.14 34.40 -9.25
C GLY A 69 0.52 33.51 -8.16
N GLY A 70 1.38 32.79 -7.41
CA GLY A 70 1.01 32.01 -6.24
C GLY A 70 1.02 30.50 -6.44
N HIS A 71 1.41 30.00 -7.61
CA HIS A 71 1.55 28.55 -7.90
C HIS A 71 0.33 27.76 -7.47
N LEU A 72 -0.86 28.20 -7.92
CA LEU A 72 -2.15 27.59 -7.54
C LEU A 72 -2.44 26.31 -8.31
N SER A 73 -1.89 26.18 -9.53
CA SER A 73 -1.98 24.94 -10.30
C SER A 73 -1.02 23.90 -9.77
N TRP A 74 -1.39 22.64 -9.89
CA TRP A 74 -0.56 21.55 -9.41
C TRP A 74 -0.80 20.25 -10.19
N SER A 75 0.24 19.42 -10.22
CA SER A 75 0.16 18.02 -10.69
C SER A 75 0.70 17.11 -9.60
N VAL A 76 0.01 16.04 -9.31
CA VAL A 76 0.36 15.03 -8.29
C VAL A 76 0.44 13.67 -8.95
N ALA A 77 1.57 13.01 -8.81
CA ALA A 77 1.74 11.60 -9.16
C ALA A 77 1.60 10.73 -7.91
N LEU A 78 0.80 9.66 -8.02
CA LEU A 78 0.59 8.63 -7.01
C LEU A 78 0.80 7.28 -7.68
N LEU A 79 1.90 6.60 -7.40
CA LEU A 79 2.33 5.41 -8.12
C LEU A 79 2.81 4.32 -7.16
N ASP A 80 2.67 3.06 -7.60
CA ASP A 80 3.28 1.90 -6.95
C ASP A 80 4.73 1.67 -7.45
N ASP A 81 5.39 0.60 -6.98
CA ASP A 81 6.75 0.25 -7.40
C ASP A 81 6.86 -0.12 -8.89
N GLY A 82 5.79 -0.61 -9.49
CA GLY A 82 5.70 -0.92 -10.91
C GLY A 82 5.44 0.30 -11.79
N GLY A 83 5.21 1.47 -11.18
CA GLY A 83 4.82 2.69 -11.90
C GLY A 83 3.36 2.67 -12.36
N HIS A 84 2.50 1.94 -11.64
CA HIS A 84 1.06 1.93 -11.89
C HIS A 84 0.36 2.85 -10.91
N GLY A 85 -0.63 3.61 -11.38
CA GLY A 85 -1.38 4.52 -10.53
C GLY A 85 -2.01 5.66 -11.32
N VAL A 86 -1.95 6.87 -10.78
CA VAL A 86 -2.64 8.03 -11.33
C VAL A 86 -1.80 9.30 -11.24
N VAL A 87 -1.94 10.15 -12.25
CA VAL A 87 -1.57 11.56 -12.16
C VAL A 87 -2.84 12.39 -12.12
N LEU A 88 -2.91 13.26 -11.11
CA LEU A 88 -3.98 14.24 -10.94
C LEU A 88 -3.41 15.63 -11.23
N THR A 89 -4.11 16.40 -12.04
CA THR A 89 -3.71 17.76 -12.38
C THR A 89 -4.88 18.71 -12.15
N SER A 90 -4.63 19.79 -11.43
CA SER A 90 -5.60 20.88 -11.28
C SER A 90 -5.02 22.16 -11.84
N ILE A 91 -5.68 22.72 -12.80
CA ILE A 91 -5.32 23.98 -13.47
C ILE A 91 -6.23 25.07 -12.94
N HIS A 92 -5.63 26.08 -12.29
CA HIS A 92 -6.36 27.23 -11.79
C HIS A 92 -6.30 28.38 -12.78
N GLY A 93 -7.49 28.82 -13.22
CA GLY A 93 -7.71 30.05 -13.96
C GLY A 93 -8.15 31.20 -13.05
N ARG A 94 -8.50 32.35 -13.61
CA ARG A 94 -8.93 33.52 -12.83
C ARG A 94 -10.27 33.34 -12.14
N SER A 95 -11.17 32.56 -12.74
CA SER A 95 -12.57 32.37 -12.27
C SER A 95 -12.98 30.94 -12.12
N ASP A 96 -12.17 29.99 -12.58
CA ASP A 96 -12.47 28.56 -12.53
C ASP A 96 -11.22 27.72 -12.26
N ALA A 97 -11.43 26.50 -11.83
CA ALA A 97 -10.42 25.47 -11.72
C ALA A 97 -10.89 24.21 -12.41
N ARG A 98 -9.98 23.53 -13.11
CA ARG A 98 -10.27 22.26 -13.79
C ARG A 98 -9.32 21.19 -13.30
N THR A 99 -9.89 20.04 -12.96
CA THR A 99 -9.11 18.89 -12.49
C THR A 99 -9.24 17.73 -13.47
N TYR A 100 -8.13 17.11 -13.76
CA TYR A 100 -8.00 15.96 -14.66
C TYR A 100 -7.33 14.82 -13.94
N ALA A 101 -7.69 13.59 -14.31
CA ALA A 101 -7.02 12.37 -13.85
C ALA A 101 -6.57 11.57 -15.08
N LYS A 102 -5.33 11.09 -15.06
CA LYS A 102 -4.76 10.24 -16.10
C LYS A 102 -4.19 8.98 -15.47
N THR A 103 -4.52 7.82 -16.03
CA THR A 103 -3.99 6.53 -15.58
C THR A 103 -2.56 6.35 -16.06
N ILE A 104 -1.68 5.96 -15.16
CA ILE A 104 -0.28 5.63 -15.45
C ILE A 104 -0.11 4.11 -15.37
N THR A 105 0.55 3.54 -16.35
CA THR A 105 0.85 2.11 -16.42
C THR A 105 2.32 1.93 -16.80
N GLY A 106 3.11 1.32 -15.91
CA GLY A 106 4.53 1.10 -16.15
C GLY A 106 5.30 2.39 -16.41
N TRP A 107 5.02 3.45 -15.61
CA TRP A 107 5.63 4.80 -15.72
C TRP A 107 5.29 5.56 -17.01
N THR A 108 4.29 5.11 -17.76
CA THR A 108 3.85 5.70 -19.02
C THR A 108 2.36 5.97 -19.02
N CYS A 109 1.89 6.78 -19.96
CA CYS A 109 0.48 7.11 -20.15
C CYS A 109 0.12 7.02 -21.62
N GLU A 110 -1.05 6.48 -21.96
CA GLU A 110 -1.57 6.48 -23.32
C GLU A 110 -1.98 7.87 -23.79
N GLN A 111 -2.40 8.72 -22.85
CA GLN A 111 -2.74 10.11 -23.12
C GLN A 111 -1.50 10.97 -23.10
N GLN A 112 -1.51 12.05 -23.86
CA GLN A 112 -0.43 13.03 -23.83
C GLN A 112 -0.33 13.67 -22.43
N LEU A 113 0.86 13.65 -21.86
CA LEU A 113 1.18 14.27 -20.58
C LEU A 113 1.68 15.71 -20.79
N SER A 114 1.32 16.60 -19.87
CA SER A 114 1.92 17.93 -19.82
C SER A 114 3.36 17.87 -19.27
N PRO A 115 4.18 18.90 -19.47
CA PRO A 115 5.52 18.95 -18.88
C PRO A 115 5.52 18.78 -17.35
N GLU A 116 4.56 19.38 -16.66
CA GLU A 116 4.42 19.32 -15.20
C GLU A 116 3.95 17.95 -14.73
N GLU A 117 3.12 17.25 -15.51
CA GLU A 117 2.72 15.86 -15.23
C GLU A 117 3.92 14.92 -15.40
N LEU A 118 4.72 15.11 -16.46
CA LEU A 118 5.96 14.36 -16.65
C LEU A 118 6.94 14.60 -15.52
N GLU A 119 7.12 15.84 -15.09
CA GLU A 119 7.98 16.21 -13.97
C GLU A 119 7.52 15.55 -12.68
N ALA A 120 6.19 15.52 -12.40
CA ALA A 120 5.64 14.85 -11.22
C ALA A 120 5.91 13.33 -11.25
N ILE A 121 5.78 12.68 -12.41
CA ILE A 121 6.10 11.26 -12.56
C ILE A 121 7.60 11.01 -12.34
N GLU A 122 8.47 11.83 -12.92
CA GLU A 122 9.92 11.68 -12.76
C GLU A 122 10.37 11.89 -11.31
N HIS A 123 9.80 12.88 -10.60
CA HIS A 123 10.09 13.11 -9.19
C HIS A 123 9.53 12.01 -8.27
N ALA A 124 8.48 11.30 -8.70
CA ALA A 124 7.92 10.17 -7.95
C ALA A 124 8.75 8.89 -8.13
N ARG A 125 9.62 8.79 -9.12
CA ARG A 125 10.47 7.62 -9.32
C ARG A 125 11.43 7.42 -8.15
N PRO A 126 11.69 6.14 -7.75
CA PRO A 126 12.65 5.81 -6.69
C PRO A 126 14.09 6.13 -7.07
#